data_16a001524a7ad85958738017076ed1e2
#
_entry.id   16a001524a7ad85958738017076ed1e2
#
_cell.length_a   1.000
_cell.length_b   1.000
_cell.length_c   1.000
_cell.angle_alpha   90.00
_cell.angle_beta   90.00
_cell.angle_gamma   90.00
#
_symmetry.space_group_name_H-M   'P 1'
#
loop_
_entity.id
_entity.type
_entity.pdbx_description
1 polymer ?
#
loop_
_entity_poly.entity_id
_entity_poly.type
_entity_poly.pdbx_seq_one_letter_code
_entity_poly.pdbx_strand_id
1 'polypeptide(L)'
;MKKNLLLLSYAIKQREIIQILRIMKCTVLLLFLLILQAHASVSSQNARVNMSRNQLPLKEFMAEIEKQTDYLFIYSDAEINASRQVTVKKGTHRVADLLREVLSKNNISYNFADNYISCLLYTSDA
;
A
#
# COMPACT_ATOMS: atom_id res chain seq x y z
N MET A 1 33.22 -55.97 -11.83
CA MET A 1 33.11 -55.35 -10.50
C MET A 1 33.15 -53.82 -10.54
N LYS A 2 33.97 -53.22 -11.39
CA LYS A 2 34.03 -51.76 -11.49
C LYS A 2 32.74 -51.12 -12.01
N LYS A 3 32.00 -51.82 -12.89
CA LYS A 3 30.73 -51.30 -13.44
C LYS A 3 29.62 -51.19 -12.39
N ASN A 4 29.56 -52.08 -11.41
CA ASN A 4 28.56 -52.05 -10.37
C ASN A 4 28.79 -50.92 -9.39
N LEU A 5 30.07 -50.60 -9.09
CA LEU A 5 30.43 -49.46 -8.23
C LEU A 5 30.11 -48.13 -8.89
N LEU A 6 30.35 -48.00 -10.19
CA LEU A 6 30.02 -46.81 -10.94
C LEU A 6 28.51 -46.60 -11.03
N LEU A 7 27.73 -47.67 -11.21
CA LEU A 7 26.28 -47.61 -11.23
C LEU A 7 25.72 -47.20 -9.85
N LEU A 8 26.30 -47.75 -8.78
CA LEU A 8 25.90 -47.39 -7.42
C LEU A 8 26.21 -45.92 -7.11
N SER A 9 27.43 -45.46 -7.47
CA SER A 9 27.80 -44.06 -7.26
C SER A 9 26.93 -43.13 -8.10
N TYR A 10 26.57 -43.54 -9.31
CA TYR A 10 25.68 -42.76 -10.16
C TYR A 10 24.27 -42.67 -9.57
N ALA A 11 23.73 -43.77 -9.04
CA ALA A 11 22.42 -43.80 -8.41
C ALA A 11 22.38 -42.94 -7.13
N ILE A 12 23.43 -43.04 -6.33
CA ILE A 12 23.56 -42.21 -5.12
C ILE A 12 23.63 -40.71 -5.49
N LYS A 13 24.40 -40.40 -6.52
CA LYS A 13 24.53 -39.02 -7.00
C LYS A 13 23.21 -38.49 -7.55
N GLN A 14 22.42 -39.34 -8.23
CA GLN A 14 21.10 -38.94 -8.70
C GLN A 14 20.14 -38.62 -7.54
N ARG A 15 20.17 -39.41 -6.48
CA ARG A 15 19.35 -39.14 -5.29
C ARG A 15 19.70 -37.81 -4.65
N GLU A 16 20.97 -37.52 -4.53
CA GLU A 16 21.45 -36.26 -3.98
C GLU A 16 21.02 -35.08 -4.85
N ILE A 17 21.14 -35.22 -6.16
CA ILE A 17 20.71 -34.19 -7.12
C ILE A 17 19.21 -33.94 -7.02
N ILE A 18 18.41 -35.01 -6.93
CA ILE A 18 16.95 -34.90 -6.80
C ILE A 18 16.58 -34.18 -5.49
N GLN A 19 17.26 -34.51 -4.38
CA GLN A 19 17.05 -33.84 -3.10
C GLN A 19 17.42 -32.38 -3.16
N ILE A 20 18.56 -32.05 -3.76
CA ILE A 20 19.01 -30.67 -3.94
C ILE A 20 18.02 -29.90 -4.80
N LEU A 21 17.54 -30.47 -5.91
CA LEU A 21 16.56 -29.86 -6.78
C LEU A 21 15.24 -29.59 -6.04
N ARG A 22 14.81 -30.53 -5.19
CA ARG A 22 13.60 -30.39 -4.39
C ARG A 22 13.75 -29.26 -3.37
N ILE A 23 14.89 -29.19 -2.70
CA ILE A 23 15.20 -28.12 -1.75
C ILE A 23 15.25 -26.77 -2.48
N MET A 24 15.86 -26.72 -3.65
CA MET A 24 15.92 -25.51 -4.47
C MET A 24 14.53 -25.02 -4.87
N LYS A 25 13.65 -25.94 -5.30
CA LYS A 25 12.26 -25.61 -5.63
C LYS A 25 11.53 -25.03 -4.43
N CYS A 26 11.66 -25.64 -3.27
CA CYS A 26 11.03 -25.17 -2.05
C CYS A 26 11.57 -23.80 -1.64
N THR A 27 12.89 -23.60 -1.76
CA THR A 27 13.53 -22.33 -1.43
C THR A 27 13.07 -21.21 -2.36
N VAL A 28 13.01 -21.46 -3.67
CA VAL A 28 12.55 -20.50 -4.66
C VAL A 28 11.08 -20.15 -4.43
N LEU A 29 10.25 -21.15 -4.15
CA LEU A 29 8.84 -20.93 -3.85
C LEU A 29 8.65 -20.09 -2.60
N LEU A 30 9.41 -20.37 -1.54
CA LEU A 30 9.39 -19.61 -0.31
C LEU A 30 9.82 -18.16 -0.53
N LEU A 31 10.91 -17.94 -1.26
CA LEU A 31 11.37 -16.60 -1.61
C LEU A 31 10.33 -15.84 -2.43
N PHE A 32 9.68 -16.51 -3.36
CA PHE A 32 8.63 -15.92 -4.19
C PHE A 32 7.44 -15.48 -3.33
N LEU A 33 7.03 -16.33 -2.38
CA LEU A 33 5.95 -15.98 -1.45
C LEU A 33 6.31 -14.79 -0.56
N LEU A 34 7.57 -14.72 -0.10
CA LEU A 34 8.04 -13.59 0.70
C LEU A 34 8.03 -12.28 -0.11
N ILE A 35 8.43 -12.35 -1.37
CA ILE A 35 8.41 -11.18 -2.25
C ILE A 35 6.97 -10.70 -2.48
N LEU A 36 6.02 -11.61 -2.66
CA LEU A 36 4.61 -11.25 -2.81
C LEU A 36 4.06 -10.55 -1.58
N GLN A 37 4.47 -10.98 -0.39
CA GLN A 37 4.04 -10.33 0.85
C GLN A 37 4.64 -8.94 1.03
N ALA A 38 5.87 -8.72 0.56
CA ALA A 38 6.52 -7.42 0.67
C ALA A 38 5.84 -6.35 -0.18
N HIS A 39 5.18 -6.73 -1.27
CA HIS A 39 4.48 -5.77 -2.12
C HIS A 39 3.18 -5.26 -1.50
N ALA A 40 2.61 -5.96 -0.53
CA ALA A 40 1.34 -5.57 0.07
C ALA A 40 1.44 -4.40 1.04
N SER A 41 2.63 -4.09 1.57
CA SER A 41 2.79 -3.10 2.62
C SER A 41 3.28 -1.72 2.14
N VAL A 42 3.75 -1.61 0.91
CA VAL A 42 4.38 -0.38 0.40
C VAL A 42 3.43 0.50 -0.40
N SER A 43 2.24 0.01 -0.71
CA SER A 43 1.40 0.62 -1.74
C SER A 43 0.53 1.78 -1.25
N SER A 44 0.38 1.98 0.05
CA SER A 44 -0.68 2.85 0.53
C SER A 44 -0.41 4.34 0.30
N GLN A 45 0.80 4.83 0.58
CA GLN A 45 1.09 6.26 0.42
C GLN A 45 1.26 6.70 -1.04
N ASN A 46 1.54 5.75 -1.93
CA ASN A 46 1.70 6.00 -3.36
C ASN A 46 0.41 5.76 -4.15
N ALA A 47 -0.70 5.46 -3.48
CA ALA A 47 -1.98 5.29 -4.14
C ALA A 47 -2.36 6.55 -4.90
N ARG A 48 -2.93 6.36 -6.08
CA ARG A 48 -3.35 7.47 -6.94
C ARG A 48 -4.87 7.55 -7.00
N VAL A 49 -5.38 8.77 -7.02
CA VAL A 49 -6.80 9.05 -7.08
C VAL A 49 -7.05 9.99 -8.26
N ASN A 50 -8.10 9.70 -9.03
CA ASN A 50 -8.52 10.56 -10.13
C ASN A 50 -9.65 11.47 -9.67
N MET A 51 -9.43 12.78 -9.74
CA MET A 51 -10.42 13.79 -9.41
C MET A 51 -11.09 14.31 -10.67
N SER A 52 -12.41 14.18 -10.72
CA SER A 52 -13.20 14.61 -11.88
C SER A 52 -13.76 16.02 -11.74
N ARG A 53 -13.74 16.60 -10.55
CA ARG A 53 -14.28 17.93 -10.27
C ARG A 53 -13.22 18.84 -9.63
N ASN A 54 -13.28 20.13 -9.97
CA ASN A 54 -12.36 21.13 -9.39
C ASN A 54 -12.79 21.58 -8.00
N GLN A 55 -14.08 21.64 -7.76
CA GLN A 55 -14.63 22.07 -6.47
C GLN A 55 -15.65 21.02 -6.00
N LEU A 56 -15.51 20.61 -4.76
CA LEU A 56 -16.41 19.67 -4.13
C LEU A 56 -16.36 19.86 -2.61
N PRO A 57 -17.44 19.43 -1.90
CA PRO A 57 -17.38 19.46 -0.44
C PRO A 57 -16.27 18.57 0.09
N LEU A 58 -15.69 18.92 1.22
CA LEU A 58 -14.63 18.15 1.85
C LEU A 58 -15.07 16.69 2.09
N LYS A 59 -16.32 16.49 2.46
CA LYS A 59 -16.90 15.17 2.65
C LYS A 59 -16.82 14.34 1.39
N GLU A 60 -17.16 14.91 0.23
CA GLU A 60 -17.08 14.22 -1.05
C GLU A 60 -15.64 13.98 -1.49
N PHE A 61 -14.76 14.91 -1.19
CA PHE A 61 -13.32 14.75 -1.44
C PHE A 61 -12.77 13.52 -0.70
N MET A 62 -13.09 13.41 0.58
CA MET A 62 -12.69 12.27 1.38
C MET A 62 -13.32 10.97 0.87
N ALA A 63 -14.61 11.02 0.49
CA ALA A 63 -15.33 9.86 -0.04
C ALA A 63 -14.72 9.36 -1.34
N GLU A 64 -14.28 10.24 -2.23
CA GLU A 64 -13.62 9.85 -3.48
C GLU A 64 -12.31 9.13 -3.22
N ILE A 65 -11.53 9.58 -2.24
CA ILE A 65 -10.29 8.90 -1.87
C ILE A 65 -10.60 7.52 -1.27
N GLU A 66 -11.58 7.43 -0.38
CA GLU A 66 -11.99 6.15 0.21
C GLU A 66 -12.50 5.16 -0.85
N LYS A 67 -13.20 5.67 -1.86
CA LYS A 67 -13.77 4.85 -2.93
C LYS A 67 -12.69 4.26 -3.84
N GLN A 68 -11.63 5.02 -4.12
CA GLN A 68 -10.59 4.64 -5.06
C GLN A 68 -9.38 3.99 -4.40
N THR A 69 -9.28 4.03 -3.08
CA THR A 69 -8.17 3.48 -2.31
C THR A 69 -8.69 2.67 -1.13
N ASP A 70 -7.77 2.04 -0.40
CA ASP A 70 -8.12 1.30 0.83
C ASP A 70 -8.09 2.20 2.07
N TYR A 71 -7.92 3.51 1.90
CA TYR A 71 -7.87 4.44 3.02
C TYR A 71 -9.26 4.76 3.56
N LEU A 72 -9.33 4.94 4.87
CA LEU A 72 -10.52 5.42 5.57
C LEU A 72 -10.14 6.66 6.37
N PHE A 73 -10.98 7.68 6.27
CA PHE A 73 -10.78 8.92 7.02
C PHE A 73 -11.46 8.85 8.38
N ILE A 74 -10.77 9.32 9.39
CA ILE A 74 -11.29 9.46 10.75
C ILE A 74 -11.22 10.94 11.12
N TYR A 75 -12.38 11.53 11.38
CA TYR A 75 -12.45 12.95 11.77
C TYR A 75 -13.69 13.18 12.64
N SER A 76 -13.66 14.26 13.39
CA SER A 76 -14.79 14.66 14.23
C SER A 76 -15.62 15.72 13.49
N ASP A 77 -16.90 15.47 13.33
CA ASP A 77 -17.82 16.44 12.71
C ASP A 77 -17.92 17.75 13.51
N ALA A 78 -17.66 17.68 14.80
CA ALA A 78 -17.68 18.85 15.66
C ALA A 78 -16.49 19.79 15.40
N GLU A 79 -15.36 19.23 14.97
CA GLU A 79 -14.14 19.99 14.74
C GLU A 79 -13.94 20.37 13.27
N ILE A 80 -14.34 19.51 12.35
CA ILE A 80 -14.11 19.70 10.93
C ILE A 80 -15.46 19.88 10.21
N ASN A 81 -15.61 21.03 9.53
CA ASN A 81 -16.79 21.25 8.71
C ASN A 81 -16.64 20.51 7.38
N ALA A 82 -17.24 19.34 7.30
CA ALA A 82 -17.17 18.48 6.13
C ALA A 82 -17.96 19.02 4.93
N SER A 83 -18.85 19.98 5.15
CA SER A 83 -19.60 20.65 4.08
C SER A 83 -18.81 21.75 3.38
N ARG A 84 -17.65 22.10 3.90
CA ARG A 84 -16.79 23.13 3.35
C ARG A 84 -16.31 22.76 1.95
N GLN A 85 -16.40 23.72 1.02
CA GLN A 85 -15.93 23.50 -0.34
C GLN A 85 -14.41 23.57 -0.39
N VAL A 86 -13.83 22.61 -1.07
CA VAL A 86 -12.38 22.56 -1.29
C VAL A 86 -12.10 22.59 -2.80
N THR A 87 -10.95 23.15 -3.16
CA THR A 87 -10.51 23.24 -4.55
C THR A 87 -9.44 22.21 -4.81
N VAL A 88 -9.63 21.42 -5.85
CA VAL A 88 -8.71 20.34 -6.24
C VAL A 88 -8.45 20.46 -7.74
N LYS A 89 -7.25 20.15 -8.16
CA LYS A 89 -6.93 20.06 -9.58
C LYS A 89 -7.52 18.77 -10.16
N LYS A 90 -8.14 18.85 -11.33
CA LYS A 90 -8.62 17.68 -12.03
C LYS A 90 -7.45 16.79 -12.46
N GLY A 91 -7.68 15.50 -12.54
CA GLY A 91 -6.71 14.54 -13.01
C GLY A 91 -6.28 13.56 -11.93
N THR A 92 -5.26 12.78 -12.25
CA THR A 92 -4.75 11.77 -11.35
C THR A 92 -3.63 12.35 -10.49
N HIS A 93 -3.76 12.19 -9.18
CA HIS A 93 -2.80 12.69 -8.19
C HIS A 93 -2.51 11.61 -7.16
N ARG A 94 -1.34 11.70 -6.54
CA ARG A 94 -1.03 10.86 -5.38
C ARG A 94 -1.86 11.33 -4.19
N VAL A 95 -2.31 10.36 -3.39
CA VAL A 95 -3.07 10.68 -2.17
C VAL A 95 -2.29 11.63 -1.27
N ALA A 96 -1.00 11.37 -1.06
CA ALA A 96 -0.16 12.21 -0.21
C ALA A 96 -0.11 13.66 -0.70
N ASP A 97 0.01 13.86 -2.00
CA ASP A 97 0.04 15.20 -2.60
C ASP A 97 -1.30 15.91 -2.48
N LEU A 98 -2.41 15.18 -2.71
CA LEU A 98 -3.75 15.73 -2.55
C LEU A 98 -4.03 16.16 -1.12
N LEU A 99 -3.67 15.34 -0.15
CA LEU A 99 -3.88 15.64 1.25
C LEU A 99 -3.07 16.87 1.68
N ARG A 100 -1.81 16.93 1.25
CA ARG A 100 -0.96 18.08 1.56
C ARG A 100 -1.54 19.35 0.97
N GLU A 101 -1.99 19.32 -0.28
CA GLU A 101 -2.51 20.50 -0.96
C GLU A 101 -3.85 20.94 -0.39
N VAL A 102 -4.78 20.01 -0.20
CA VAL A 102 -6.16 20.34 0.20
C VAL A 102 -6.29 20.55 1.70
N LEU A 103 -5.79 19.62 2.51
CA LEU A 103 -5.96 19.68 3.96
C LEU A 103 -5.11 20.80 4.59
N SER A 104 -3.88 20.97 4.13
CA SER A 104 -3.02 22.03 4.68
C SER A 104 -3.55 23.41 4.39
N LYS A 105 -4.15 23.64 3.22
CA LYS A 105 -4.77 24.93 2.89
C LYS A 105 -5.99 25.23 3.75
N ASN A 106 -6.63 24.21 4.28
CA ASN A 106 -7.81 24.35 5.12
C ASN A 106 -7.50 24.25 6.62
N ASN A 107 -6.23 24.33 6.98
CA ASN A 107 -5.76 24.24 8.36
C ASN A 107 -6.12 22.92 9.05
N ILE A 108 -6.16 21.85 8.30
CA ILE A 108 -6.42 20.51 8.82
C ILE A 108 -5.10 19.74 8.82
N SER A 109 -4.71 19.28 10.00
CA SER A 109 -3.58 18.37 10.12
C SER A 109 -4.06 16.93 9.93
N TYR A 110 -3.22 16.09 9.35
CA TYR A 110 -3.57 14.70 9.09
C TYR A 110 -2.39 13.81 9.44
N ASN A 111 -2.70 12.57 9.78
CA ASN A 111 -1.70 11.58 10.11
C ASN A 111 -2.11 10.22 9.54
N PHE A 112 -1.16 9.52 8.95
CA PHE A 112 -1.37 8.18 8.42
C PHE A 112 -1.12 7.15 9.53
N ALA A 113 -2.08 6.27 9.74
CA ALA A 113 -1.95 5.15 10.66
C ALA A 113 -2.51 3.92 9.96
N ASP A 114 -1.65 3.07 9.42
CA ASP A 114 -2.02 1.92 8.58
C ASP A 114 -2.90 2.36 7.41
N ASN A 115 -4.16 1.91 7.37
CA ASN A 115 -5.13 2.28 6.36
C ASN A 115 -6.02 3.46 6.77
N TYR A 116 -5.74 4.07 7.92
CA TYR A 116 -6.54 5.18 8.44
C TYR A 116 -5.81 6.49 8.27
N ILE A 117 -6.56 7.51 7.93
CA ILE A 117 -6.07 8.88 7.88
C ILE A 117 -6.86 9.66 8.93
N SER A 118 -6.22 10.00 10.04
CA SER A 118 -6.86 10.79 11.08
C SER A 118 -6.66 12.28 10.79
N CYS A 119 -7.75 13.03 10.83
CA CYS A 119 -7.76 14.45 10.53
C CYS A 119 -8.16 15.23 11.78
N LEU A 120 -7.39 16.26 12.08
CA LEU A 120 -7.64 17.15 13.20
C LEU A 120 -7.57 18.58 12.72
N LEU A 121 -8.47 19.43 13.23
CA LEU A 121 -8.40 20.86 12.94
C LEU A 121 -7.17 21.43 13.63
N TYR A 122 -6.32 22.09 12.86
CA TYR A 122 -5.15 22.75 13.40
C TYR A 122 -5.58 24.06 14.03
N THR A 123 -5.69 24.06 15.36
CA THR A 123 -5.92 25.28 16.11
C THR A 123 -4.57 25.81 16.57
N SER A 124 -4.27 27.03 16.17
CA SER A 124 -3.02 27.70 16.54
C SER A 124 -3.01 28.24 17.95
N ASP A 125 -3.90 27.76 18.80
CA ASP A 125 -3.97 28.15 20.21
C ASP A 125 -2.95 27.31 21.00
N ALA A 126 -1.76 27.76 20.98
CA ALA A 126 -0.75 27.26 21.89
C ALA A 126 -0.54 28.19 23.01
#